data_b76d25542abe60e8954ff51663e6f02a
#
_entry.id   b76d25542abe60e8954ff51663e6f02a
#
_cell.length_a   1.000
_cell.length_b   1.000
_cell.length_c   1.000
_cell.angle_alpha   90.00
_cell.angle_beta   90.00
_cell.angle_gamma   90.00
#
_symmetry.space_group_name_H-M   'P 1'
#
loop_
_entity.id
_entity.type
_entity.pdbx_description
1 polymer ?
#
loop_
_entity_poly.entity_id
_entity_poly.type
_entity_poly.pdbx_seq_one_letter_code
_entity_poly.pdbx_strand_id
1 'polypeptide(L)'
;MIRINRRTLLRGAATTAIVGSPTVLRAQATPIKIGILQPVTGALAQDGEYGRLGAEIALNEINAAGGIKSMGGARLQMVFGDARSNPEGGTAEVERMQAEGVSAIVGGFASPIALAATQAASRYDIPYIVDVGVSDQIVNRGLKNTFRFGPGFGAVTKAAIENLVTLNDAAGKPAKTVVIVHEDGLFGSGLAKLMQAQLAPRGFEILETIAHPTPSRDMSNVALRIRALNPDLVIPSSYYAEFVLLARTMQQQRIRPKGIYAVLNGAASNFRFVREFPEAANFVMDCNHWAD
;
A
#
# COMPACT_ATOMS: atom_id res chain seq x y z
N MET A 1 -55.21 -59.34 -24.48
CA MET A 1 -55.73 -57.99 -24.29
C MET A 1 -55.62 -57.61 -22.83
N ILE A 2 -54.67 -56.79 -22.47
CA ILE A 2 -54.48 -56.31 -21.10
C ILE A 2 -55.44 -55.12 -20.87
N ARG A 3 -56.45 -55.27 -20.04
CA ARG A 3 -57.36 -54.18 -19.66
C ARG A 3 -56.67 -53.29 -18.62
N ILE A 4 -56.22 -52.13 -19.07
CA ILE A 4 -55.66 -51.10 -18.17
C ILE A 4 -56.84 -50.43 -17.44
N ASN A 5 -56.91 -50.58 -16.09
CA ASN A 5 -57.97 -50.04 -15.25
C ASN A 5 -57.64 -48.53 -14.96
N ARG A 6 -58.70 -47.67 -14.90
CA ARG A 6 -58.60 -46.23 -14.64
C ARG A 6 -57.81 -45.91 -13.34
N ARG A 7 -57.82 -46.79 -12.36
CA ARG A 7 -57.04 -46.65 -11.09
C ARG A 7 -55.54 -46.82 -11.29
N THR A 8 -55.11 -47.61 -12.31
CA THR A 8 -53.71 -47.83 -12.63
C THR A 8 -53.12 -46.61 -13.36
N LEU A 9 -53.91 -45.95 -14.20
CA LEU A 9 -53.57 -44.70 -14.88
C LEU A 9 -53.42 -43.53 -13.91
N LEU A 10 -54.31 -43.42 -12.88
CA LEU A 10 -54.23 -42.38 -11.84
C LEU A 10 -53.04 -42.56 -10.86
N ARG A 11 -52.66 -43.82 -10.63
CA ARG A 11 -51.42 -44.08 -9.82
C ARG A 11 -50.16 -43.84 -10.58
N GLY A 12 -50.11 -43.99 -11.91
CA GLY A 12 -48.96 -43.62 -12.74
C GLY A 12 -48.78 -42.12 -12.93
N ALA A 13 -49.90 -41.37 -12.93
CA ALA A 13 -49.81 -39.88 -13.03
C ALA A 13 -49.36 -39.20 -11.73
N ALA A 14 -49.58 -39.81 -10.55
CA ALA A 14 -49.14 -39.25 -9.29
C ALA A 14 -47.63 -39.43 -9.03
N THR A 15 -46.98 -40.43 -9.62
CA THR A 15 -45.54 -40.67 -9.44
C THR A 15 -44.67 -39.85 -10.41
N THR A 16 -45.23 -39.30 -11.46
CA THR A 16 -44.49 -38.45 -12.41
C THR A 16 -44.47 -36.96 -12.04
N ALA A 17 -45.28 -36.54 -11.07
CA ALA A 17 -45.37 -35.16 -10.62
C ALA A 17 -44.24 -34.74 -9.60
N ILE A 18 -43.43 -35.69 -9.13
CA ILE A 18 -42.41 -35.42 -8.09
C ILE A 18 -41.00 -35.18 -8.73
N VAL A 19 -40.81 -35.42 -10.01
CA VAL A 19 -39.47 -35.26 -10.65
C VAL A 19 -39.31 -33.95 -11.42
N GLY A 20 -40.31 -33.09 -11.40
CA GLY A 20 -40.34 -31.81 -12.11
C GLY A 20 -40.34 -30.58 -11.23
N SER A 21 -39.60 -30.56 -10.10
CA SER A 21 -39.26 -29.27 -9.51
C SER A 21 -38.39 -28.51 -10.51
N PRO A 22 -38.82 -27.35 -11.06
CA PRO A 22 -37.95 -26.56 -11.87
C PRO A 22 -36.76 -26.19 -10.97
N THR A 23 -35.61 -26.84 -11.23
CA THR A 23 -34.36 -26.30 -10.78
C THR A 23 -34.30 -24.92 -11.41
N VAL A 24 -34.62 -23.89 -10.63
CA VAL A 24 -34.34 -22.51 -11.01
C VAL A 24 -32.82 -22.45 -11.18
N LEU A 25 -32.38 -22.63 -12.42
CA LEU A 25 -31.04 -22.26 -12.81
C LEU A 25 -30.93 -20.76 -12.52
N ARG A 26 -30.50 -20.43 -11.30
CA ARG A 26 -30.09 -19.05 -11.00
C ARG A 26 -28.98 -18.77 -12.01
N ALA A 27 -29.27 -17.96 -13.00
CA ALA A 27 -28.23 -17.42 -13.88
C ALA A 27 -27.13 -16.88 -12.97
N GLN A 28 -25.97 -17.46 -13.06
CA GLN A 28 -24.82 -17.03 -12.26
C GLN A 28 -24.56 -15.56 -12.60
N ALA A 29 -24.61 -14.68 -11.60
CA ALA A 29 -24.40 -13.27 -11.83
C ALA A 29 -23.06 -13.04 -12.54
N THR A 30 -23.05 -12.15 -13.52
CA THR A 30 -21.83 -11.81 -14.28
C THR A 30 -20.72 -11.36 -13.32
N PRO A 31 -19.52 -11.92 -13.41
CA PRO A 31 -18.42 -11.50 -12.54
C PRO A 31 -18.11 -10.02 -12.71
N ILE A 32 -17.75 -9.37 -11.60
CA ILE A 32 -17.32 -7.98 -11.56
C ILE A 32 -15.79 -7.96 -11.62
N LYS A 33 -15.25 -7.33 -12.65
CA LYS A 33 -13.80 -7.18 -12.79
C LYS A 33 -13.28 -6.04 -11.96
N ILE A 34 -12.27 -6.32 -11.12
CA ILE A 34 -11.55 -5.33 -10.31
C ILE A 34 -10.10 -5.30 -10.77
N GLY A 35 -9.64 -4.12 -11.19
CA GLY A 35 -8.24 -3.88 -11.51
C GLY A 35 -7.41 -3.82 -10.22
N ILE A 36 -6.31 -4.55 -10.17
CA ILE A 36 -5.32 -4.48 -9.08
C ILE A 36 -4.01 -4.02 -9.69
N LEU A 37 -3.59 -2.79 -9.35
CA LEU A 37 -2.40 -2.16 -9.92
C LEU A 37 -1.29 -2.05 -8.87
N GLN A 38 -0.25 -2.87 -9.03
CA GLN A 38 0.91 -2.87 -8.12
C GLN A 38 2.23 -2.98 -8.89
N PRO A 39 3.34 -2.45 -8.36
CA PRO A 39 4.66 -2.58 -8.99
C PRO A 39 5.32 -3.90 -8.60
N VAL A 40 5.03 -5.01 -9.28
CA VAL A 40 5.61 -6.32 -8.94
C VAL A 40 6.90 -6.63 -9.70
N THR A 41 7.37 -5.70 -10.52
CA THR A 41 8.72 -5.72 -11.11
C THR A 41 9.43 -4.38 -10.88
N GLY A 42 10.78 -4.38 -10.96
CA GLY A 42 11.60 -3.20 -10.71
C GLY A 42 11.96 -3.00 -9.23
N ALA A 43 12.27 -1.76 -8.86
CA ALA A 43 12.82 -1.41 -7.54
C ALA A 43 11.85 -1.66 -6.37
N LEU A 44 10.54 -1.60 -6.63
CA LEU A 44 9.48 -1.73 -5.62
C LEU A 44 8.79 -3.10 -5.67
N ALA A 45 9.39 -4.09 -6.35
CA ALA A 45 8.74 -5.37 -6.63
C ALA A 45 8.30 -6.12 -5.38
N GLN A 46 9.08 -6.09 -4.31
CA GLN A 46 8.74 -6.77 -3.06
C GLN A 46 7.50 -6.18 -2.40
N ASP A 47 7.44 -4.86 -2.33
CA ASP A 47 6.31 -4.15 -1.71
C ASP A 47 5.04 -4.29 -2.55
N GLY A 48 5.19 -4.21 -3.88
CA GLY A 48 4.09 -4.44 -4.83
C GLY A 48 3.53 -5.85 -4.75
N GLU A 49 4.37 -6.86 -4.53
CA GLU A 49 3.92 -8.23 -4.37
C GLU A 49 3.08 -8.43 -3.09
N TYR A 50 3.45 -7.77 -1.99
CA TYR A 50 2.61 -7.79 -0.78
C TYR A 50 1.24 -7.15 -1.02
N GLY A 51 1.18 -6.02 -1.74
CA GLY A 51 -0.09 -5.40 -2.14
C GLY A 51 -0.94 -6.30 -3.03
N ARG A 52 -0.32 -7.00 -4.00
CA ARG A 52 -1.00 -7.97 -4.86
C ARG A 52 -1.59 -9.13 -4.04
N LEU A 53 -0.80 -9.73 -3.16
CA LEU A 53 -1.24 -10.84 -2.30
C LEU A 53 -2.38 -10.41 -1.36
N GLY A 54 -2.29 -9.24 -0.74
CA GLY A 54 -3.35 -8.71 0.11
C GLY A 54 -4.67 -8.54 -0.65
N ALA A 55 -4.62 -8.01 -1.87
CA ALA A 55 -5.79 -7.89 -2.73
C ALA A 55 -6.37 -9.26 -3.12
N GLU A 56 -5.51 -10.23 -3.45
CA GLU A 56 -5.93 -11.59 -3.78
C GLU A 56 -6.65 -12.28 -2.60
N ILE A 57 -6.11 -12.15 -1.38
CA ILE A 57 -6.74 -12.66 -0.17
C ILE A 57 -8.14 -12.05 0.00
N ALA A 58 -8.25 -10.71 -0.08
CA ALA A 58 -9.52 -10.01 0.08
C ALA A 58 -10.57 -10.44 -0.96
N LEU A 59 -10.17 -10.55 -2.24
CA LEU A 59 -11.07 -11.00 -3.29
C LEU A 59 -11.54 -12.46 -3.05
N ASN A 60 -10.63 -13.34 -2.63
CA ASN A 60 -10.95 -14.74 -2.35
C ASN A 60 -11.91 -14.86 -1.16
N GLU A 61 -11.72 -14.09 -0.09
CA GLU A 61 -12.62 -14.07 1.07
C GLU A 61 -14.02 -13.59 0.69
N ILE A 62 -14.13 -12.49 -0.07
CA ILE A 62 -15.41 -11.98 -0.57
C ILE A 62 -16.12 -13.04 -1.41
N ASN A 63 -15.38 -13.68 -2.31
CA ASN A 63 -15.92 -14.73 -3.17
C ASN A 63 -16.35 -15.98 -2.38
N ALA A 64 -15.59 -16.38 -1.37
CA ALA A 64 -15.92 -17.50 -0.49
C ALA A 64 -17.18 -17.20 0.35
N ALA A 65 -17.38 -15.93 0.76
CA ALA A 65 -18.56 -15.46 1.46
C ALA A 65 -19.82 -15.35 0.57
N GLY A 66 -19.73 -15.74 -0.71
CA GLY A 66 -20.84 -15.75 -1.66
C GLY A 66 -20.88 -14.55 -2.62
N GLY A 67 -19.79 -13.82 -2.74
CA GLY A 67 -19.67 -12.67 -3.65
C GLY A 67 -20.45 -11.43 -3.19
N ILE A 68 -20.74 -10.52 -4.10
CA ILE A 68 -21.47 -9.27 -3.80
C ILE A 68 -22.95 -9.56 -3.71
N LYS A 69 -23.47 -9.66 -2.49
CA LYS A 69 -24.86 -10.06 -2.20
C LYS A 69 -25.91 -9.16 -2.86
N SER A 70 -25.69 -7.83 -2.85
CA SER A 70 -26.58 -6.84 -3.48
C SER A 70 -26.64 -6.98 -5.00
N MET A 71 -25.70 -7.72 -5.62
CA MET A 71 -25.63 -7.99 -7.05
C MET A 71 -25.85 -9.49 -7.35
N GLY A 72 -26.73 -10.14 -6.59
CA GLY A 72 -27.12 -11.53 -6.81
C GLY A 72 -26.01 -12.57 -6.56
N GLY A 73 -24.99 -12.21 -5.77
CA GLY A 73 -23.84 -13.06 -5.51
C GLY A 73 -22.75 -13.00 -6.58
N ALA A 74 -22.69 -11.89 -7.32
CA ALA A 74 -21.66 -11.68 -8.34
C ALA A 74 -20.26 -11.85 -7.72
N ARG A 75 -19.45 -12.70 -8.36
CA ARG A 75 -18.06 -12.93 -7.94
C ARG A 75 -17.15 -11.83 -8.44
N LEU A 76 -16.14 -11.49 -7.63
CA LEU A 76 -15.08 -10.59 -8.06
C LEU A 76 -14.04 -11.36 -8.86
N GLN A 77 -13.60 -10.77 -9.96
CA GLN A 77 -12.52 -11.27 -10.81
C GLN A 77 -11.38 -10.24 -10.80
N MET A 78 -10.18 -10.66 -10.40
CA MET A 78 -9.00 -9.82 -10.46
C MET A 78 -8.51 -9.65 -11.90
N VAL A 79 -8.28 -8.39 -12.29
CA VAL A 79 -7.51 -8.01 -13.48
C VAL A 79 -6.23 -7.37 -12.98
N PHE A 80 -5.15 -8.14 -12.97
CA PHE A 80 -3.88 -7.69 -12.42
C PHE A 80 -3.09 -6.86 -13.44
N GLY A 81 -2.42 -5.77 -12.97
CA GLY A 81 -1.49 -4.93 -13.73
C GLY A 81 -0.21 -4.65 -12.97
N ASP A 82 0.91 -4.78 -13.68
CA ASP A 82 2.24 -4.47 -13.15
C ASP A 82 2.65 -3.05 -13.55
N ALA A 83 2.74 -2.14 -12.59
CA ALA A 83 3.21 -0.77 -12.82
C ALA A 83 4.72 -0.67 -13.07
N ARG A 84 5.47 -1.76 -13.03
CA ARG A 84 6.92 -1.81 -13.32
C ARG A 84 7.75 -0.77 -12.57
N SER A 85 7.33 -0.43 -11.35
CA SER A 85 7.95 0.58 -10.47
C SER A 85 8.09 1.97 -11.09
N ASN A 86 7.25 2.34 -12.06
CA ASN A 86 7.28 3.66 -12.68
C ASN A 86 5.87 4.18 -13.07
N PRO A 87 5.69 5.52 -13.19
CA PRO A 87 4.41 6.15 -13.53
C PRO A 87 3.85 5.76 -14.90
N GLU A 88 4.72 5.57 -15.89
CA GLU A 88 4.35 5.23 -17.28
C GLU A 88 3.74 3.83 -17.32
N GLY A 89 4.34 2.87 -16.58
CA GLY A 89 3.79 1.53 -16.39
C GLY A 89 2.41 1.56 -15.75
N GLY A 90 2.25 2.38 -14.69
CA GLY A 90 0.96 2.59 -14.04
C GLY A 90 -0.11 3.12 -15.00
N THR A 91 0.23 4.12 -15.81
CA THR A 91 -0.68 4.68 -16.83
C THR A 91 -1.08 3.65 -17.87
N ALA A 92 -0.12 2.93 -18.45
CA ALA A 92 -0.38 1.92 -19.49
C ALA A 92 -1.28 0.79 -18.98
N GLU A 93 -1.08 0.35 -17.74
CA GLU A 93 -1.93 -0.69 -17.15
C GLU A 93 -3.36 -0.21 -16.89
N VAL A 94 -3.58 1.04 -16.51
CA VAL A 94 -4.93 1.60 -16.39
C VAL A 94 -5.65 1.59 -17.75
N GLU A 95 -4.97 1.96 -18.84
CA GLU A 95 -5.53 1.94 -20.19
C GLU A 95 -5.89 0.51 -20.62
N ARG A 96 -5.04 -0.47 -20.32
CA ARG A 96 -5.33 -1.88 -20.56
C ARG A 96 -6.53 -2.37 -19.74
N MET A 97 -6.57 -2.06 -18.45
CA MET A 97 -7.69 -2.43 -17.56
C MET A 97 -9.02 -1.83 -18.02
N GLN A 98 -9.00 -0.60 -18.53
CA GLN A 98 -10.17 0.02 -19.13
C GLN A 98 -10.67 -0.77 -20.32
N ALA A 99 -9.78 -1.17 -21.25
CA ALA A 99 -10.13 -1.97 -22.41
C ALA A 99 -10.67 -3.36 -22.02
N GLU A 100 -10.25 -3.91 -20.88
CA GLU A 100 -10.78 -5.16 -20.33
C GLU A 100 -12.11 -5.00 -19.59
N GLY A 101 -12.58 -3.76 -19.38
CA GLY A 101 -13.86 -3.44 -18.74
C GLY A 101 -13.87 -3.65 -17.23
N VAL A 102 -12.83 -3.21 -16.53
CA VAL A 102 -12.84 -3.19 -15.05
C VAL A 102 -13.84 -2.17 -14.52
N SER A 103 -14.50 -2.52 -13.42
CA SER A 103 -15.49 -1.66 -12.76
C SER A 103 -14.86 -0.66 -11.78
N ALA A 104 -13.70 -0.98 -11.24
CA ALA A 104 -12.89 -0.13 -10.36
C ALA A 104 -11.45 -0.61 -10.37
N ILE A 105 -10.53 0.26 -9.93
CA ILE A 105 -9.11 -0.08 -9.74
C ILE A 105 -8.74 0.15 -8.29
N VAL A 106 -7.97 -0.76 -7.71
CA VAL A 106 -7.36 -0.65 -6.37
C VAL A 106 -5.85 -0.79 -6.52
N GLY A 107 -5.09 0.04 -5.80
CA GLY A 107 -3.63 -0.07 -5.82
C GLY A 107 -2.92 1.27 -5.79
N GLY A 108 -1.66 1.27 -6.24
CA GLY A 108 -0.84 2.47 -6.28
C GLY A 108 0.07 2.61 -5.06
N PHE A 109 0.89 1.59 -4.80
CA PHE A 109 1.87 1.58 -3.70
C PHE A 109 2.70 2.87 -3.64
N ALA A 110 3.37 3.24 -4.72
CA ALA A 110 4.20 4.44 -4.75
C ALA A 110 3.40 5.69 -5.17
N SER A 111 3.62 6.81 -4.48
CA SER A 111 2.92 8.07 -4.74
C SER A 111 3.01 8.55 -6.18
N PRO A 112 4.16 8.52 -6.89
CA PRO A 112 4.23 8.92 -8.30
C PRO A 112 3.42 7.99 -9.22
N ILE A 113 3.40 6.69 -8.96
CA ILE A 113 2.59 5.72 -9.71
C ILE A 113 1.10 6.01 -9.50
N ALA A 114 0.67 6.15 -8.24
CA ALA A 114 -0.72 6.46 -7.91
C ALA A 114 -1.17 7.79 -8.50
N LEU A 115 -0.28 8.80 -8.51
CA LEU A 115 -0.57 10.12 -9.11
C LEU A 115 -0.87 10.01 -10.61
N ALA A 116 -0.05 9.26 -11.36
CA ALA A 116 -0.22 9.05 -12.79
C ALA A 116 -1.42 8.13 -13.12
N ALA A 117 -1.55 7.01 -12.40
CA ALA A 117 -2.61 6.04 -12.61
C ALA A 117 -4.01 6.63 -12.33
N THR A 118 -4.18 7.40 -11.26
CA THR A 118 -5.45 8.07 -10.94
C THR A 118 -5.80 9.14 -11.98
N GLN A 119 -4.80 9.83 -12.54
CA GLN A 119 -5.02 10.75 -13.67
C GLN A 119 -5.45 10.00 -14.94
N ALA A 120 -4.89 8.84 -15.21
CA ALA A 120 -5.32 8.01 -16.34
C ALA A 120 -6.75 7.49 -16.14
N ALA A 121 -7.07 6.95 -14.97
CA ALA A 121 -8.40 6.43 -14.65
C ALA A 121 -9.49 7.50 -14.74
N SER A 122 -9.18 8.75 -14.40
CA SER A 122 -10.14 9.85 -14.47
C SER A 122 -10.62 10.18 -15.88
N ARG A 123 -9.84 9.86 -16.92
CA ARG A 123 -10.24 10.05 -18.34
C ARG A 123 -11.38 9.12 -18.74
N TYR A 124 -11.53 8.01 -18.04
CA TYR A 124 -12.51 6.96 -18.31
C TYR A 124 -13.58 6.85 -17.24
N ASP A 125 -13.59 7.78 -16.29
CA ASP A 125 -14.50 7.81 -15.13
C ASP A 125 -14.46 6.50 -14.30
N ILE A 126 -13.31 5.81 -14.27
CA ILE A 126 -13.14 4.58 -13.51
C ILE A 126 -12.82 4.96 -12.05
N PRO A 127 -13.60 4.49 -11.06
CA PRO A 127 -13.28 4.66 -9.66
C PRO A 127 -11.91 4.07 -9.32
N TYR A 128 -11.05 4.85 -8.67
CA TYR A 128 -9.72 4.43 -8.25
C TYR A 128 -9.55 4.60 -6.75
N ILE A 129 -9.27 3.51 -6.05
CA ILE A 129 -8.99 3.47 -4.62
C ILE A 129 -7.49 3.29 -4.43
N VAL A 130 -6.82 4.33 -3.94
CA VAL A 130 -5.39 4.28 -3.60
C VAL A 130 -5.25 3.59 -2.25
N ASP A 131 -4.51 2.49 -2.23
CA ASP A 131 -4.30 1.66 -1.04
C ASP A 131 -3.16 2.17 -0.16
N VAL A 132 -2.01 2.54 -0.73
CA VAL A 132 -0.81 2.92 0.00
C VAL A 132 -0.31 4.33 -0.33
N GLY A 133 -0.39 4.77 -1.58
CA GLY A 133 0.18 6.06 -2.01
C GLY A 133 -0.24 7.26 -1.14
N VAL A 134 0.70 7.86 -0.41
CA VAL A 134 0.44 8.82 0.69
C VAL A 134 0.48 10.28 0.29
N SER A 135 0.94 10.64 -0.92
CA SER A 135 0.97 12.05 -1.35
C SER A 135 -0.43 12.67 -1.35
N ASP A 136 -0.57 13.81 -0.66
CA ASP A 136 -1.84 14.55 -0.64
C ASP A 136 -2.23 15.09 -2.02
N GLN A 137 -1.26 15.25 -2.92
CA GLN A 137 -1.53 15.63 -4.31
C GLN A 137 -2.41 14.62 -5.05
N ILE A 138 -2.39 13.35 -4.66
CA ILE A 138 -3.18 12.30 -5.33
C ILE A 138 -4.69 12.61 -5.24
N VAL A 139 -5.17 13.02 -4.07
CA VAL A 139 -6.60 13.25 -3.81
C VAL A 139 -7.02 14.71 -3.84
N ASN A 140 -6.08 15.67 -3.77
CA ASN A 140 -6.39 17.10 -3.68
C ASN A 140 -6.44 17.81 -5.05
N ARG A 141 -6.44 17.06 -6.17
CA ARG A 141 -6.50 17.61 -7.54
C ARG A 141 -7.92 17.83 -8.07
N GLY A 142 -8.94 17.53 -7.27
CA GLY A 142 -10.34 17.66 -7.69
C GLY A 142 -10.83 16.52 -8.60
N LEU A 143 -10.15 15.38 -8.67
CA LEU A 143 -10.62 14.20 -9.39
C LEU A 143 -11.77 13.55 -8.60
N LYS A 144 -12.94 13.42 -9.25
CA LYS A 144 -14.16 12.93 -8.60
C LYS A 144 -14.19 11.42 -8.34
N ASN A 145 -13.39 10.68 -9.10
CA ASN A 145 -13.31 9.22 -9.08
C ASN A 145 -12.10 8.67 -8.31
N THR A 146 -11.35 9.53 -7.62
CA THR A 146 -10.13 9.14 -6.89
C THR A 146 -10.37 9.19 -5.40
N PHE A 147 -10.12 8.08 -4.74
CA PHE A 147 -10.28 7.88 -3.29
C PHE A 147 -8.99 7.33 -2.72
N ARG A 148 -8.71 7.57 -1.43
CA ARG A 148 -7.59 6.96 -0.71
C ARG A 148 -8.09 6.32 0.56
N PHE A 149 -7.63 5.10 0.83
CA PHE A 149 -8.01 4.34 2.01
C PHE A 149 -7.33 4.89 3.28
N GLY A 150 -6.03 5.12 3.22
CA GLY A 150 -5.23 5.55 4.38
C GLY A 150 -5.06 7.07 4.49
N PRO A 151 -4.46 7.54 5.61
CA PRO A 151 -4.12 8.95 5.78
C PRO A 151 -3.02 9.39 4.80
N GLY A 152 -2.98 10.67 4.47
CA GLY A 152 -1.94 11.25 3.64
C GLY A 152 -0.81 11.90 4.44
N PHE A 153 0.14 12.48 3.71
CA PHE A 153 1.31 13.14 4.28
C PHE A 153 1.02 14.04 5.47
N GLY A 154 0.03 14.95 5.33
CA GLY A 154 -0.26 15.94 6.36
C GLY A 154 -0.66 15.31 7.68
N ALA A 155 -1.56 14.32 7.64
CA ALA A 155 -2.03 13.62 8.84
C ALA A 155 -0.93 12.76 9.48
N VAL A 156 -0.20 11.98 8.65
CA VAL A 156 0.85 11.10 9.16
C VAL A 156 2.02 11.88 9.73
N THR A 157 2.50 12.93 9.04
CA THR A 157 3.61 13.75 9.54
C THR A 157 3.24 14.42 10.84
N LYS A 158 2.00 14.94 10.96
CA LYS A 158 1.53 15.54 12.21
C LYS A 158 1.59 14.54 13.35
N ALA A 159 1.01 13.36 13.19
CA ALA A 159 1.01 12.32 14.21
C ALA A 159 2.44 11.84 14.53
N ALA A 160 3.28 11.65 13.52
CA ALA A 160 4.67 11.24 13.69
C ALA A 160 5.45 12.24 14.55
N ILE A 161 5.34 13.54 14.27
CA ILE A 161 6.07 14.57 15.03
C ILE A 161 5.49 14.73 16.43
N GLU A 162 4.17 14.66 16.62
CA GLU A 162 3.54 14.68 17.94
C GLU A 162 4.00 13.49 18.81
N ASN A 163 4.04 12.29 18.23
CA ASN A 163 4.56 11.10 18.90
C ASN A 163 6.06 11.24 19.23
N LEU A 164 6.86 11.73 18.31
CA LEU A 164 8.29 11.95 18.54
C LEU A 164 8.52 12.92 19.70
N VAL A 165 7.79 14.04 19.75
CA VAL A 165 7.85 15.00 20.87
C VAL A 165 7.50 14.32 22.19
N THR A 166 6.38 13.57 22.21
CA THR A 166 5.93 12.85 23.40
C THR A 166 6.98 11.85 23.91
N LEU A 167 7.56 11.07 23.01
CA LEU A 167 8.62 10.11 23.34
C LEU A 167 9.89 10.81 23.85
N ASN A 168 10.29 11.89 23.19
CA ASN A 168 11.47 12.66 23.59
C ASN A 168 11.27 13.32 24.96
N ASP A 169 10.10 13.87 25.23
CA ASP A 169 9.75 14.47 26.52
C ASP A 169 9.74 13.43 27.63
N ALA A 170 9.11 12.27 27.41
CA ALA A 170 9.08 11.16 28.36
C ALA A 170 10.48 10.61 28.70
N ALA A 171 11.39 10.65 27.72
CA ALA A 171 12.78 10.25 27.90
C ALA A 171 13.68 11.35 28.54
N GLY A 172 13.14 12.51 28.91
CA GLY A 172 13.92 13.64 29.47
C GLY A 172 14.61 14.50 28.41
N LYS A 173 14.08 14.53 27.19
CA LYS A 173 14.55 15.36 26.04
C LYS A 173 16.00 15.08 25.62
N PRO A 174 16.38 13.80 25.42
CA PRO A 174 17.74 13.46 25.03
C PRO A 174 18.08 13.91 23.59
N ALA A 175 17.07 14.06 22.72
CA ALA A 175 17.26 14.41 21.31
C ALA A 175 16.95 15.89 21.07
N LYS A 176 17.88 16.57 20.40
CA LYS A 176 17.79 18.00 20.02
C LYS A 176 18.10 18.20 18.52
N THR A 177 19.02 17.41 17.99
CA THR A 177 19.50 17.54 16.62
C THR A 177 19.03 16.38 15.76
N VAL A 178 18.62 16.65 14.51
CA VAL A 178 18.12 15.65 13.58
C VAL A 178 18.76 15.78 12.20
N VAL A 179 18.94 14.64 11.54
CA VAL A 179 19.20 14.57 10.10
C VAL A 179 18.01 13.88 9.45
N ILE A 180 17.41 14.50 8.45
CA ILE A 180 16.36 13.91 7.63
C ILE A 180 17.01 13.23 6.42
N VAL A 181 16.68 11.96 6.16
CA VAL A 181 17.10 11.24 4.95
C VAL A 181 15.86 10.85 4.17
N HIS A 182 15.82 11.11 2.88
CA HIS A 182 14.60 10.85 2.11
C HIS A 182 14.87 10.40 0.66
N GLU A 183 13.94 9.63 0.12
CA GLU A 183 13.86 9.36 -1.31
C GLU A 183 13.61 10.67 -2.06
N ASP A 184 14.27 10.87 -3.22
CA ASP A 184 14.28 12.16 -3.93
C ASP A 184 13.04 12.42 -4.81
N GLY A 185 12.13 11.45 -4.94
CA GLY A 185 10.87 11.59 -5.67
C GLY A 185 9.74 12.21 -4.85
N LEU A 186 8.52 12.09 -5.37
CA LEU A 186 7.30 12.68 -4.78
C LEU A 186 7.03 12.23 -3.35
N PHE A 187 7.31 10.95 -3.02
CA PHE A 187 7.07 10.37 -1.71
C PHE A 187 8.00 11.00 -0.66
N GLY A 188 9.31 10.78 -0.79
CA GLY A 188 10.27 11.19 0.24
C GLY A 188 10.43 12.70 0.33
N SER A 189 10.50 13.41 -0.81
CA SER A 189 10.61 14.87 -0.83
C SER A 189 9.39 15.57 -0.24
N GLY A 190 8.19 15.03 -0.47
CA GLY A 190 6.96 15.56 0.14
C GLY A 190 6.96 15.45 1.65
N LEU A 191 7.33 14.30 2.19
CA LEU A 191 7.47 14.07 3.63
C LEU A 191 8.57 14.93 4.26
N ALA A 192 9.76 14.98 3.64
CA ALA A 192 10.87 15.77 4.14
C ALA A 192 10.50 17.25 4.30
N LYS A 193 9.81 17.82 3.31
CA LYS A 193 9.33 19.20 3.36
C LYS A 193 8.37 19.44 4.56
N LEU A 194 7.46 18.53 4.81
CA LEU A 194 6.51 18.62 5.93
C LEU A 194 7.23 18.45 7.28
N MET A 195 8.17 17.51 7.38
CA MET A 195 8.97 17.32 8.58
C MET A 195 9.82 18.54 8.90
N GLN A 196 10.49 19.14 7.91
CA GLN A 196 11.23 20.39 8.08
C GLN A 196 10.35 21.51 8.68
N ALA A 197 9.15 21.68 8.14
CA ALA A 197 8.22 22.71 8.60
C ALA A 197 7.70 22.48 10.03
N GLN A 198 7.67 21.22 10.49
CA GLN A 198 7.06 20.88 11.79
C GLN A 198 8.07 20.58 12.90
N LEU A 199 9.28 20.16 12.61
CA LEU A 199 10.31 19.84 13.62
C LEU A 199 10.90 21.08 14.26
N ALA A 200 11.29 22.08 13.48
CA ALA A 200 11.92 23.31 13.99
C ALA A 200 11.06 24.05 15.03
N PRO A 201 9.74 24.27 14.83
CA PRO A 201 8.89 24.91 15.83
C PRO A 201 8.75 24.10 17.14
N ARG A 202 9.10 22.81 17.13
CA ARG A 202 9.04 21.92 18.30
C ARG A 202 10.38 21.70 18.99
N GLY A 203 11.38 22.54 18.65
CA GLY A 203 12.68 22.59 19.33
C GLY A 203 13.70 21.58 18.82
N PHE A 204 13.50 20.98 17.64
CA PHE A 204 14.51 20.18 16.97
C PHE A 204 15.30 21.04 15.97
N GLU A 205 16.62 20.98 16.06
CA GLU A 205 17.53 21.56 15.08
C GLU A 205 17.76 20.55 13.94
N ILE A 206 17.44 20.94 12.71
CA ILE A 206 17.67 20.12 11.52
C ILE A 206 19.07 20.45 10.99
N LEU A 207 20.03 19.55 11.23
CA LEU A 207 21.41 19.73 10.80
C LEU A 207 21.53 19.63 9.28
N GLU A 208 20.82 18.67 8.68
CA GLU A 208 20.82 18.48 7.23
C GLU A 208 19.59 17.69 6.78
N THR A 209 19.21 17.90 5.50
CA THR A 209 18.23 17.06 4.78
C THR A 209 18.95 16.46 3.58
N ILE A 210 19.04 15.11 3.56
CA ILE A 210 19.83 14.34 2.61
C ILE A 210 18.89 13.55 1.70
N ALA A 211 18.89 13.87 0.42
CA ALA A 211 18.17 13.12 -0.59
C ALA A 211 18.99 11.95 -1.14
N HIS A 212 18.29 10.87 -1.53
CA HIS A 212 18.88 9.76 -2.27
C HIS A 212 17.90 9.27 -3.35
N PRO A 213 18.39 8.72 -4.48
CA PRO A 213 17.54 8.14 -5.50
C PRO A 213 16.99 6.76 -5.08
N THR A 214 15.94 6.31 -5.77
CA THR A 214 15.45 4.93 -5.74
C THR A 214 15.43 4.37 -7.18
N PRO A 215 16.09 3.22 -7.44
CA PRO A 215 16.87 2.42 -6.51
C PRO A 215 18.24 3.01 -6.15
N SER A 216 18.67 2.84 -4.91
CA SER A 216 20.05 3.05 -4.48
C SER A 216 20.75 1.72 -4.17
N ARG A 217 22.01 1.61 -4.61
CA ARG A 217 22.84 0.43 -4.34
C ARG A 217 23.92 0.67 -3.30
N ASP A 218 24.13 1.93 -2.92
CA ASP A 218 25.14 2.35 -1.96
C ASP A 218 24.63 3.55 -1.16
N MET A 219 24.70 3.45 0.16
CA MET A 219 24.36 4.51 1.12
C MET A 219 25.58 5.02 1.89
N SER A 220 26.79 4.66 1.46
CA SER A 220 28.03 5.04 2.15
C SER A 220 28.19 6.54 2.29
N ASN A 221 27.94 7.32 1.24
CA ASN A 221 28.02 8.77 1.28
C ASN A 221 26.98 9.39 2.22
N VAL A 222 25.75 8.87 2.24
CA VAL A 222 24.69 9.29 3.18
C VAL A 222 25.15 9.01 4.62
N ALA A 223 25.65 7.80 4.87
CA ALA A 223 26.14 7.39 6.19
C ALA A 223 27.35 8.25 6.65
N LEU A 224 28.29 8.56 5.77
CA LEU A 224 29.44 9.44 6.08
C LEU A 224 29.00 10.85 6.46
N ARG A 225 28.01 11.42 5.78
CA ARG A 225 27.42 12.73 6.12
C ARG A 225 26.76 12.69 7.50
N ILE A 226 25.95 11.65 7.78
CA ILE A 226 25.36 11.44 9.11
C ILE A 226 26.45 11.34 10.18
N ARG A 227 27.55 10.60 9.93
CA ARG A 227 28.67 10.50 10.86
C ARG A 227 29.30 11.86 11.14
N ALA A 228 29.55 12.64 10.10
CA ALA A 228 30.19 13.96 10.23
C ALA A 228 29.34 14.95 11.03
N LEU A 229 28.01 14.89 10.85
CA LEU A 229 27.04 15.75 11.55
C LEU A 229 26.76 15.29 12.97
N ASN A 230 26.95 14.01 13.27
CA ASN A 230 26.70 13.39 14.57
C ASN A 230 25.34 13.77 15.19
N PRO A 231 24.21 13.57 14.50
CA PRO A 231 22.90 13.95 14.99
C PRO A 231 22.45 13.09 16.17
N ASP A 232 21.56 13.63 17.00
CA ASP A 232 20.86 12.82 18.02
C ASP A 232 19.92 11.78 17.37
N LEU A 233 19.20 12.20 16.33
CA LEU A 233 18.26 11.33 15.60
C LEU A 233 18.51 11.37 14.09
N VAL A 234 18.29 10.23 13.45
CA VAL A 234 18.12 10.13 12.00
C VAL A 234 16.66 9.84 11.70
N ILE A 235 16.05 10.60 10.79
CA ILE A 235 14.65 10.47 10.40
C ILE A 235 14.57 10.09 8.92
N PRO A 236 14.55 8.78 8.60
CA PRO A 236 14.46 8.32 7.21
C PRO A 236 13.01 8.25 6.72
N SER A 237 12.81 8.64 5.46
CA SER A 237 11.60 8.47 4.65
C SER A 237 11.99 7.87 3.31
N SER A 238 12.32 6.60 3.33
CA SER A 238 12.84 5.81 2.20
C SER A 238 11.96 4.59 1.98
N TYR A 239 11.98 4.00 0.79
CA TYR A 239 11.39 2.69 0.60
C TYR A 239 12.18 1.62 1.35
N TYR A 240 11.58 0.45 1.52
CA TYR A 240 12.12 -0.63 2.35
C TYR A 240 13.59 -0.97 2.02
N ALA A 241 13.91 -1.16 0.74
CA ALA A 241 15.24 -1.59 0.32
C ALA A 241 16.34 -0.57 0.69
N GLU A 242 16.10 0.71 0.44
CA GLU A 242 17.03 1.80 0.73
C GLU A 242 17.16 2.04 2.22
N PHE A 243 16.06 1.93 2.98
CA PHE A 243 16.14 2.02 4.44
C PHE A 243 16.99 0.90 5.03
N VAL A 244 16.74 -0.35 4.64
CA VAL A 244 17.54 -1.51 5.11
C VAL A 244 19.01 -1.32 4.75
N LEU A 245 19.30 -0.85 3.54
CA LEU A 245 20.67 -0.58 3.11
C LEU A 245 21.32 0.52 3.97
N LEU A 246 20.61 1.61 4.25
CA LEU A 246 21.10 2.69 5.12
C LEU A 246 21.36 2.18 6.54
N ALA A 247 20.39 1.51 7.16
CA ALA A 247 20.51 1.00 8.52
C ALA A 247 21.70 0.03 8.67
N ARG A 248 21.88 -0.89 7.72
CA ARG A 248 23.03 -1.81 7.68
C ARG A 248 24.36 -1.09 7.47
N THR A 249 24.39 -0.09 6.58
CA THR A 249 25.60 0.71 6.32
C THR A 249 25.98 1.48 7.59
N MET A 250 25.03 2.09 8.28
CA MET A 250 25.29 2.77 9.56
C MET A 250 25.80 1.79 10.62
N GLN A 251 25.18 0.62 10.74
CA GLN A 251 25.62 -0.43 11.69
C GLN A 251 27.05 -0.89 11.39
N GLN A 252 27.39 -1.23 10.14
CA GLN A 252 28.71 -1.65 9.71
C GLN A 252 29.77 -0.58 9.96
N GLN A 253 29.43 0.68 9.74
CA GLN A 253 30.31 1.81 9.98
C GLN A 253 30.29 2.31 11.43
N ARG A 254 29.57 1.64 12.34
CA ARG A 254 29.44 1.99 13.76
C ARG A 254 28.90 3.40 14.01
N ILE A 255 28.02 3.87 13.14
CA ILE A 255 27.30 5.14 13.30
C ILE A 255 26.09 4.86 14.19
N ARG A 256 26.06 5.48 15.37
CA ARG A 256 25.05 5.19 16.40
C ARG A 256 24.42 6.48 16.91
N PRO A 257 23.42 7.03 16.20
CA PRO A 257 22.59 8.08 16.78
C PRO A 257 21.85 7.54 18.01
N LYS A 258 21.25 8.41 18.81
CA LYS A 258 20.42 7.99 19.96
C LYS A 258 19.18 7.19 19.51
N GLY A 259 18.72 7.44 18.28
CA GLY A 259 17.63 6.67 17.66
C GLY A 259 17.50 6.94 16.16
N ILE A 260 16.83 6.02 15.48
CA ILE A 260 16.36 6.17 14.10
C ILE A 260 14.83 6.22 14.19
N TYR A 261 14.23 7.33 13.80
CA TYR A 261 12.78 7.50 13.80
C TYR A 261 12.26 7.49 12.36
N ALA A 262 11.94 6.31 11.88
CA ALA A 262 11.47 6.11 10.52
C ALA A 262 10.02 6.60 10.36
N VAL A 263 9.74 7.29 9.24
CA VAL A 263 8.40 7.77 8.93
C VAL A 263 7.95 7.19 7.60
N LEU A 264 6.91 6.37 7.63
CA LEU A 264 6.29 5.73 6.45
C LEU A 264 7.24 4.86 5.62
N ASN A 265 8.24 4.24 6.21
CA ASN A 265 9.11 3.35 5.44
C ASN A 265 8.79 1.86 5.61
N GLY A 266 7.92 1.51 6.53
CA GLY A 266 7.44 0.14 6.75
C GLY A 266 8.49 -0.89 7.14
N ALA A 267 9.74 -0.48 7.38
CA ALA A 267 10.82 -1.41 7.66
C ALA A 267 10.80 -1.91 9.10
N ALA A 268 10.61 -1.02 10.07
CA ALA A 268 10.58 -1.43 11.48
C ALA A 268 9.31 -2.21 11.83
N SER A 269 8.18 -1.93 11.16
CA SER A 269 6.96 -2.74 11.25
C SER A 269 7.04 -4.04 10.45
N ASN A 270 8.11 -4.28 9.69
CA ASN A 270 8.27 -5.50 8.92
C ASN A 270 9.13 -6.49 9.72
N PHE A 271 8.51 -7.55 10.24
CA PHE A 271 9.21 -8.59 11.02
C PHE A 271 10.42 -9.19 10.28
N ARG A 272 10.45 -9.16 8.96
CA ARG A 272 11.59 -9.60 8.16
C ARG A 272 12.84 -8.77 8.43
N PHE A 273 12.71 -7.44 8.50
CA PHE A 273 13.85 -6.57 8.82
C PHE A 273 14.44 -6.90 10.19
N VAL A 274 13.60 -7.02 11.22
CA VAL A 274 14.03 -7.36 12.57
C VAL A 274 14.68 -8.75 12.63
N ARG A 275 14.11 -9.72 11.92
CA ARG A 275 14.63 -11.10 11.89
C ARG A 275 15.95 -11.24 11.12
N GLU A 276 16.06 -10.57 9.97
CA GLU A 276 17.23 -10.71 9.08
C GLU A 276 18.39 -9.80 9.51
N PHE A 277 18.08 -8.65 10.11
CA PHE A 277 19.07 -7.63 10.49
C PHE A 277 18.88 -7.13 11.92
N PRO A 278 18.86 -8.01 12.94
CA PRO A 278 18.51 -7.64 14.31
C PRO A 278 19.42 -6.54 14.89
N GLU A 279 20.71 -6.53 14.56
CA GLU A 279 21.63 -5.52 15.03
C GLU A 279 21.38 -4.15 14.39
N ALA A 280 20.97 -4.10 13.10
CA ALA A 280 20.63 -2.87 12.43
C ALA A 280 19.23 -2.33 12.82
N ALA A 281 18.39 -3.19 13.36
CA ALA A 281 17.05 -2.85 13.83
C ALA A 281 17.05 -2.25 15.27
N ASN A 282 18.16 -2.37 16.00
CA ASN A 282 18.26 -1.79 17.33
C ASN A 282 18.07 -0.26 17.29
N PHE A 283 17.26 0.27 18.22
CA PHE A 283 16.94 1.70 18.34
C PHE A 283 16.24 2.30 17.12
N VAL A 284 15.60 1.46 16.28
CA VAL A 284 14.73 1.90 15.20
C VAL A 284 13.29 1.93 15.71
N MET A 285 12.66 3.08 15.56
CA MET A 285 11.24 3.31 15.79
C MET A 285 10.60 3.62 14.44
N ASP A 286 9.36 3.19 14.23
CA ASP A 286 8.63 3.45 13.00
C ASP A 286 7.28 4.12 13.28
N CYS A 287 6.93 5.11 12.46
CA CYS A 287 5.59 5.66 12.38
C CYS A 287 4.99 5.31 11.03
N ASN A 288 4.06 4.39 11.01
CA ASN A 288 3.43 3.87 9.82
C ASN A 288 1.90 3.93 9.91
N HIS A 289 1.20 3.61 8.81
CA HIS A 289 -0.27 3.53 8.78
C HIS A 289 -0.81 2.38 9.63
N TRP A 290 -0.04 1.34 9.78
CA TRP A 290 -0.42 0.08 10.37
C TRP A 290 0.74 -0.49 11.19
N ALA A 291 0.43 -1.05 12.34
CA ALA A 291 1.34 -1.88 13.13
C ALA A 291 0.54 -3.09 13.64
N ASP A 292 1.20 -4.25 13.73
CA ASP A 292 0.64 -5.47 14.34
C ASP A 292 0.45 -5.32 15.85
#